data_0c8ea8444fbbeae2d51bae8dcc893afc
#
_entry.id   0c8ea8444fbbeae2d51bae8dcc893afc
#
_cell.length_a   1.000
_cell.length_b   1.000
_cell.length_c   1.000
_cell.angle_alpha   90.00
_cell.angle_beta   90.00
_cell.angle_gamma   90.00
#
_symmetry.space_group_name_H-M   'P 1'
#
loop_
_entity.id
_entity.type
_entity.pdbx_description
1 polymer ?
#
loop_
_entity_poly.entity_id
_entity_poly.type
_entity_poly.pdbx_seq_one_letter_code
_entity_poly.pdbx_strand_id
1 'polypeptide(L)'
;MTKPPQASFRAICPSTPIFMPCTAGHSHLKHQTKSITTSMAYNFITAQEAAEMIENGNTLGLSGFTAPGNPKAVTEAVAHKAEREHAAGREFKVNIFTGASSNDHVDGILARNNAINMRAPYQNTPDLRKRINAHDTHYFDRHLSEMAQETRYGFYGPTDVAIIEAADITDSGEVLLGCGLGNIPTYAPRAKHIFIELNEALPKSLLGMHDIYLPLDPPYRREIPIYAPNDRIGRPTLQIDPAKVRGIIRTNSLDGVKAFTKPDEVSERIGSNVVNFLINEYRKGRIPKEFLPLQSGVGNVANAVLHYLCLDKELPNFMMYTEVVQDSVLELLRAGKCTFASTCSMTFSDEVETQLFADLDFFHDKIMMRPAEISNNPEVIRRLGVIAMNTALEADIFGCVNSTHVLGTRMMNGIGGSGDFCRNAYISIFSCPSVTKGGMISNIVPMVSHCDHSEHSVDVIITDQGIADLRAKDPEQRANEIINNCAHPDFRPLLREYLKLSKGGQTPATLNAAMAFHTEFAASGDMRNTDFSKFA
;
A
#
# COMPACT_ATOMS: atom_id res chain seq x y z
N MET A 1 29.87 -50.61 -24.11
CA MET A 1 29.73 -49.97 -22.74
C MET A 1 31.05 -49.27 -22.48
N THR A 2 31.11 -48.01 -22.84
CA THR A 2 32.31 -47.16 -22.67
C THR A 2 31.93 -45.97 -21.78
N LYS A 3 32.68 -45.81 -20.70
CA LYS A 3 32.57 -44.70 -19.75
C LYS A 3 33.00 -43.38 -20.40
N PRO A 4 32.37 -42.24 -20.12
CA PRO A 4 32.85 -40.93 -20.53
C PRO A 4 33.98 -40.41 -19.59
N PRO A 5 34.85 -39.50 -20.06
CA PRO A 5 36.01 -39.03 -19.32
C PRO A 5 35.65 -37.98 -18.25
N GLN A 6 36.38 -38.05 -17.13
CA GLN A 6 36.36 -37.07 -16.06
C GLN A 6 37.12 -35.79 -16.47
N ALA A 7 36.45 -34.64 -16.39
CA ALA A 7 37.07 -33.33 -16.51
C ALA A 7 37.55 -32.86 -15.13
N SER A 8 38.86 -32.62 -14.99
CA SER A 8 39.49 -32.06 -13.80
C SER A 8 39.34 -30.55 -13.79
N PHE A 9 38.62 -30.01 -12.81
CA PHE A 9 38.61 -28.57 -12.50
C PHE A 9 39.83 -28.23 -11.65
N ARG A 10 40.74 -27.41 -12.17
CA ARG A 10 41.75 -26.71 -11.40
C ARG A 10 41.17 -25.47 -10.77
N ALA A 11 41.22 -25.39 -9.45
CA ALA A 11 40.93 -24.19 -8.69
C ALA A 11 42.01 -23.13 -8.91
N ILE A 12 41.58 -21.94 -9.34
CA ILE A 12 42.44 -20.74 -9.40
C ILE A 12 42.12 -19.92 -8.13
N CYS A 13 43.08 -19.82 -7.23
CA CYS A 13 43.05 -18.88 -6.10
C CYS A 13 43.29 -17.46 -6.59
N PRO A 14 42.52 -16.46 -6.15
CA PRO A 14 42.86 -15.06 -6.38
C PRO A 14 43.86 -14.57 -5.31
N SER A 15 44.88 -13.91 -5.79
CA SER A 15 45.96 -13.28 -5.04
C SER A 15 45.51 -12.10 -4.20
N THR A 16 46.04 -12.05 -2.96
CA THR A 16 45.93 -10.97 -1.97
C THR A 16 46.48 -9.63 -2.49
N PRO A 17 45.84 -8.48 -2.20
CA PRO A 17 46.44 -7.20 -2.50
C PRO A 17 47.41 -6.78 -1.37
N ILE A 18 48.62 -6.42 -1.80
CA ILE A 18 49.70 -5.88 -0.99
C ILE A 18 49.38 -4.41 -0.61
N PHE A 19 49.32 -4.12 0.69
CA PHE A 19 49.32 -2.75 1.16
C PHE A 19 50.73 -2.16 1.14
N MET A 20 50.90 -1.03 0.44
CA MET A 20 52.06 -0.16 0.61
C MET A 20 51.67 1.09 1.38
N PRO A 21 52.46 1.55 2.35
CA PRO A 21 52.20 2.81 3.06
C PRO A 21 52.68 4.00 2.24
N CYS A 22 51.79 4.98 2.07
CA CYS A 22 52.13 6.25 1.43
C CYS A 22 52.63 7.24 2.49
N THR A 23 53.88 7.62 2.39
CA THR A 23 54.49 8.68 3.22
C THR A 23 54.06 10.05 2.73
N ALA A 24 53.70 10.91 3.71
CA ALA A 24 53.30 12.28 3.48
C ALA A 24 54.43 13.17 2.92
N GLY A 25 54.15 13.86 1.84
CA GLY A 25 54.94 14.98 1.35
C GLY A 25 54.03 16.21 1.22
N HIS A 26 54.21 17.20 2.09
CA HIS A 26 53.51 18.50 2.02
C HIS A 26 54.11 19.36 0.89
N SER A 27 53.29 19.69 -0.09
CA SER A 27 53.56 20.83 -0.97
C SER A 27 52.27 21.66 -1.09
N HIS A 28 52.31 22.87 -0.56
CA HIS A 28 51.28 23.88 -0.71
C HIS A 28 51.18 24.37 -2.16
N LEU A 29 50.14 23.91 -2.87
CA LEU A 29 49.67 24.57 -4.09
C LEU A 29 48.28 25.15 -3.77
N LYS A 30 48.24 26.49 -3.60
CA LYS A 30 47.01 27.27 -3.52
C LYS A 30 46.33 27.22 -4.90
N HIS A 31 45.40 26.27 -5.11
CA HIS A 31 44.42 26.40 -6.16
C HIS A 31 43.27 27.28 -5.65
N GLN A 32 43.21 28.51 -6.16
CA GLN A 32 41.99 29.30 -6.12
C GLN A 32 40.95 28.65 -7.03
N THR A 33 40.14 27.75 -6.49
CA THR A 33 38.89 27.35 -7.11
C THR A 33 37.91 28.50 -6.93
N LYS A 34 37.72 29.30 -7.98
CA LYS A 34 36.51 30.13 -8.10
C LYS A 34 35.32 29.17 -8.17
N SER A 35 34.64 28.98 -7.05
CA SER A 35 33.31 28.37 -7.05
C SER A 35 32.39 29.38 -7.73
N ILE A 36 32.01 29.11 -8.96
CA ILE A 36 30.84 29.71 -9.57
C ILE A 36 29.63 29.03 -8.92
N THR A 37 29.24 29.47 -7.75
CA THR A 37 27.94 29.21 -7.17
C THR A 37 26.96 30.11 -7.92
N THR A 38 26.47 29.64 -9.05
CA THR A 38 25.20 30.13 -9.59
C THR A 38 24.12 29.64 -8.62
N SER A 39 23.74 30.48 -7.68
CA SER A 39 22.52 30.29 -6.90
C SER A 39 21.37 30.22 -7.91
N MET A 40 20.85 29.04 -8.15
CA MET A 40 19.61 28.89 -8.89
C MET A 40 18.48 29.22 -7.92
N ALA A 41 18.09 30.49 -7.90
CA ALA A 41 16.90 30.91 -7.18
C ALA A 41 15.68 30.29 -7.90
N TYR A 42 14.98 29.36 -7.27
CA TYR A 42 13.72 28.83 -7.78
C TYR A 42 12.68 29.96 -7.85
N ASN A 43 11.86 29.92 -8.88
CA ASN A 43 10.74 30.85 -9.01
C ASN A 43 9.58 30.41 -8.13
N PHE A 44 9.08 31.30 -7.29
CA PHE A 44 7.80 31.11 -6.62
C PHE A 44 6.69 31.53 -7.58
N ILE A 45 5.71 30.64 -7.78
CA ILE A 45 4.56 30.82 -8.65
C ILE A 45 3.28 30.45 -7.92
N THR A 46 2.15 30.83 -8.47
CA THR A 46 0.84 30.41 -7.99
C THR A 46 0.49 29.00 -8.51
N ALA A 47 -0.44 28.33 -7.83
CA ALA A 47 -0.96 27.05 -8.30
C ALA A 47 -1.64 27.17 -9.67
N GLN A 48 -2.28 28.30 -9.95
CA GLN A 48 -2.91 28.60 -11.25
C GLN A 48 -1.86 28.70 -12.36
N GLU A 49 -0.76 29.41 -12.13
CA GLU A 49 0.34 29.47 -13.11
C GLU A 49 0.94 28.09 -13.37
N ALA A 50 1.09 27.24 -12.35
CA ALA A 50 1.53 25.86 -12.50
C ALA A 50 0.52 25.05 -13.34
N ALA A 51 -0.77 25.16 -13.05
CA ALA A 51 -1.83 24.46 -13.80
C ALA A 51 -1.89 24.88 -15.26
N GLU A 52 -1.62 26.19 -15.59
CA GLU A 52 -1.60 26.63 -17.00
C GLU A 52 -0.46 25.98 -17.81
N MET A 53 0.64 25.55 -17.17
CA MET A 53 1.74 24.83 -17.83
C MET A 53 1.44 23.33 -18.03
N ILE A 54 0.35 22.80 -17.47
CA ILE A 54 -0.07 21.40 -17.62
C ILE A 54 -1.03 21.30 -18.81
N GLU A 55 -0.72 20.46 -19.79
CA GLU A 55 -1.45 20.31 -21.04
C GLU A 55 -2.43 19.14 -20.99
N ASN A 56 -3.43 19.17 -21.87
CA ASN A 56 -4.34 18.05 -22.08
C ASN A 56 -3.55 16.77 -22.43
N GLY A 57 -3.89 15.66 -21.80
CA GLY A 57 -3.23 14.37 -22.01
C GLY A 57 -1.93 14.17 -21.23
N ASN A 58 -1.41 15.19 -20.52
CA ASN A 58 -0.20 15.02 -19.73
C ASN A 58 -0.35 13.92 -18.68
N THR A 59 0.74 13.20 -18.43
CA THR A 59 0.87 12.22 -17.35
C THR A 59 1.52 12.87 -16.14
N LEU A 60 0.77 12.95 -15.04
CA LEU A 60 1.19 13.53 -13.77
C LEU A 60 1.60 12.42 -12.79
N GLY A 61 2.84 12.45 -12.32
CA GLY A 61 3.34 11.65 -11.22
C GLY A 61 3.23 12.44 -9.91
N LEU A 62 2.39 12.03 -8.99
CA LEU A 62 2.14 12.76 -7.74
C LEU A 62 2.85 12.10 -6.57
N SER A 63 3.34 12.93 -5.63
CA SER A 63 3.83 12.47 -4.34
C SER A 63 2.70 11.95 -3.45
N GLY A 64 3.07 11.35 -2.32
CA GLY A 64 2.15 10.90 -1.30
C GLY A 64 1.76 9.43 -1.39
N PHE A 65 1.16 8.99 -0.29
CA PHE A 65 0.58 7.66 -0.14
C PHE A 65 -0.59 7.75 0.84
N THR A 66 -1.75 7.21 0.51
CA THR A 66 -3.04 7.54 1.15
C THR A 66 -3.31 9.05 1.08
N ALA A 67 -3.61 9.76 2.17
CA ALA A 67 -3.76 11.21 2.18
C ALA A 67 -2.41 11.95 2.34
N PRO A 68 -1.48 11.52 3.22
CA PRO A 68 -0.24 12.25 3.46
C PRO A 68 0.68 12.40 2.25
N GLY A 69 1.29 13.56 2.17
CA GLY A 69 2.25 13.89 1.12
C GLY A 69 1.64 14.17 -0.24
N ASN A 70 0.32 14.25 -0.35
CA ASN A 70 -0.38 14.56 -1.60
C ASN A 70 -0.30 16.05 -1.93
N PRO A 71 -0.05 16.41 -3.20
CA PRO A 71 -0.26 17.77 -3.66
C PRO A 71 -1.71 18.20 -3.44
N LYS A 72 -1.92 19.45 -3.06
CA LYS A 72 -3.24 19.99 -2.72
C LYS A 72 -3.63 21.16 -3.60
N ALA A 73 -2.74 22.14 -3.75
CA ALA A 73 -3.01 23.39 -4.45
C ALA A 73 -2.97 23.25 -5.98
N VAL A 74 -1.96 22.57 -6.52
CA VAL A 74 -1.83 22.42 -7.99
C VAL A 74 -2.91 21.50 -8.54
N THR A 75 -3.26 20.43 -7.84
CA THR A 75 -4.34 19.52 -8.26
C THR A 75 -5.70 20.22 -8.26
N GLU A 76 -5.98 21.08 -7.28
CA GLU A 76 -7.17 21.93 -7.25
C GLU A 76 -7.18 22.91 -8.44
N ALA A 77 -6.05 23.58 -8.71
CA ALA A 77 -5.94 24.49 -9.85
C ALA A 77 -6.11 23.78 -11.20
N VAL A 78 -5.61 22.55 -11.34
CA VAL A 78 -5.83 21.69 -12.53
C VAL A 78 -7.31 21.34 -12.69
N ALA A 79 -8.02 21.02 -11.60
CA ALA A 79 -9.46 20.75 -11.63
C ALA A 79 -10.24 21.98 -12.12
N HIS A 80 -9.92 23.19 -11.60
CA HIS A 80 -10.53 24.43 -12.07
C HIS A 80 -10.16 24.79 -13.52
N LYS A 81 -8.95 24.46 -13.98
CA LYS A 81 -8.58 24.57 -15.38
C LYS A 81 -9.47 23.65 -16.24
N ALA A 82 -9.65 22.41 -15.85
CA ALA A 82 -10.53 21.47 -16.56
C ALA A 82 -11.95 22.01 -16.67
N GLU A 83 -12.50 22.56 -15.59
CA GLU A 83 -13.84 23.20 -15.60
C GLU A 83 -13.93 24.34 -16.62
N ARG A 84 -12.95 25.24 -16.66
CA ARG A 84 -12.91 26.36 -17.62
C ARG A 84 -12.77 25.87 -19.05
N GLU A 85 -11.91 24.87 -19.32
CA GLU A 85 -11.72 24.32 -20.65
C GLU A 85 -12.98 23.65 -21.16
N HIS A 86 -13.65 22.84 -20.32
CA HIS A 86 -14.91 22.18 -20.66
C HIS A 86 -16.04 23.19 -20.90
N ALA A 87 -16.13 24.25 -20.08
CA ALA A 87 -17.10 25.32 -20.30
C ALA A 87 -16.89 26.07 -21.63
N ALA A 88 -15.65 26.10 -22.12
CA ALA A 88 -15.27 26.67 -23.41
C ALA A 88 -15.38 25.67 -24.57
N GLY A 89 -15.90 24.46 -24.34
CA GLY A 89 -16.06 23.40 -25.34
C GLY A 89 -14.74 22.70 -25.73
N ARG A 90 -13.69 22.84 -24.95
CA ARG A 90 -12.40 22.17 -25.17
C ARG A 90 -12.24 21.00 -24.23
N GLU A 91 -11.67 19.92 -24.73
CA GLU A 91 -11.34 18.76 -23.90
C GLU A 91 -10.08 19.05 -23.07
N PHE A 92 -10.14 18.73 -21.78
CA PHE A 92 -8.99 18.75 -20.90
C PHE A 92 -9.08 17.63 -19.87
N LYS A 93 -8.20 16.65 -19.99
CA LYS A 93 -8.01 15.55 -19.04
C LYS A 93 -6.54 15.22 -18.90
N VAL A 94 -6.15 14.71 -17.75
CA VAL A 94 -4.78 14.29 -17.43
C VAL A 94 -4.77 12.83 -16.96
N ASN A 95 -3.61 12.17 -17.08
CA ASN A 95 -3.38 10.87 -16.47
C ASN A 95 -2.75 11.07 -15.09
N ILE A 96 -3.23 10.36 -14.08
CA ILE A 96 -2.78 10.51 -12.70
C ILE A 96 -2.16 9.20 -12.22
N PHE A 97 -0.87 9.24 -11.89
CA PHE A 97 -0.12 8.14 -11.29
C PHE A 97 0.42 8.53 -9.93
N THR A 98 0.22 7.67 -8.94
CA THR A 98 0.60 7.92 -7.54
C THR A 98 1.29 6.71 -6.93
N GLY A 99 1.57 6.74 -5.61
CA GLY A 99 1.87 5.56 -4.82
C GLY A 99 0.62 4.72 -4.60
N ALA A 100 -0.18 5.11 -3.65
CA ALA A 100 -1.57 4.69 -3.45
C ALA A 100 -2.35 5.86 -2.84
N SER A 101 -2.04 7.06 -3.33
CA SER A 101 -2.67 8.31 -2.87
C SER A 101 -4.16 8.28 -3.17
N SER A 102 -4.95 8.71 -2.21
CA SER A 102 -6.39 8.77 -2.36
C SER A 102 -6.97 9.74 -1.35
N ASN A 103 -7.47 10.87 -1.81
CA ASN A 103 -8.23 11.83 -1.02
C ASN A 103 -9.00 12.77 -1.93
N ASP A 104 -9.70 13.75 -1.34
CA ASP A 104 -10.47 14.71 -2.12
C ASP A 104 -9.59 15.61 -2.99
N HIS A 105 -8.38 15.99 -2.51
CA HIS A 105 -7.45 16.86 -3.24
C HIS A 105 -6.87 16.23 -4.51
N VAL A 106 -6.71 14.90 -4.54
CA VAL A 106 -6.18 14.18 -5.72
C VAL A 106 -7.31 13.60 -6.57
N ASP A 107 -8.20 12.83 -5.94
CA ASP A 107 -9.19 12.04 -6.68
C ASP A 107 -10.55 12.75 -6.77
N GLY A 108 -11.05 13.29 -5.64
CA GLY A 108 -12.41 13.84 -5.55
C GLY A 108 -12.60 15.05 -6.44
N ILE A 109 -11.81 16.10 -6.25
CA ILE A 109 -11.96 17.36 -6.98
C ILE A 109 -11.71 17.18 -8.49
N LEU A 110 -10.70 16.41 -8.87
CA LEU A 110 -10.41 16.12 -10.29
C LEU A 110 -11.52 15.29 -10.93
N ALA A 111 -12.08 14.30 -10.22
CA ALA A 111 -13.18 13.48 -10.72
C ALA A 111 -14.49 14.29 -10.91
N ARG A 112 -14.83 15.18 -9.97
CA ARG A 112 -16.00 16.06 -10.06
C ARG A 112 -15.93 16.97 -11.30
N ASN A 113 -14.73 17.45 -11.63
CA ASN A 113 -14.48 18.30 -12.79
C ASN A 113 -14.16 17.53 -14.08
N ASN A 114 -14.33 16.19 -14.09
CA ASN A 114 -14.06 15.33 -15.25
C ASN A 114 -12.63 15.48 -15.82
N ALA A 115 -11.66 15.75 -14.93
CA ALA A 115 -10.28 16.07 -15.30
C ALA A 115 -9.38 14.83 -15.44
N ILE A 116 -9.87 13.61 -15.16
CA ILE A 116 -9.05 12.41 -15.17
C ILE A 116 -9.37 11.55 -16.40
N ASN A 117 -8.37 11.33 -17.25
CA ASN A 117 -8.43 10.36 -18.33
C ASN A 117 -8.09 8.95 -17.83
N MET A 118 -6.95 8.79 -17.13
CA MET A 118 -6.47 7.53 -16.61
C MET A 118 -5.99 7.68 -15.17
N ARG A 119 -6.25 6.67 -14.34
CA ARG A 119 -5.83 6.61 -12.93
C ARG A 119 -5.20 5.27 -12.58
N ALA A 120 -4.07 5.28 -11.88
CA ALA A 120 -3.40 4.11 -11.33
C ALA A 120 -2.56 4.49 -10.09
N PRO A 121 -2.20 3.55 -9.21
CA PRO A 121 -2.61 2.14 -9.13
C PRO A 121 -3.76 1.89 -8.14
N TYR A 122 -4.25 2.91 -7.42
CA TYR A 122 -5.23 2.76 -6.36
C TYR A 122 -6.13 3.98 -6.23
N GLN A 123 -7.37 3.79 -5.86
CA GLN A 123 -8.35 4.85 -5.54
C GLN A 123 -9.36 4.36 -4.50
N ASN A 124 -9.99 5.28 -3.75
CA ASN A 124 -11.08 4.92 -2.84
C ASN A 124 -12.13 6.04 -2.65
N THR A 125 -12.06 7.13 -3.43
CA THR A 125 -13.01 8.22 -3.31
C THR A 125 -14.33 7.91 -4.03
N PRO A 126 -15.49 8.30 -3.48
CA PRO A 126 -16.79 8.02 -4.10
C PRO A 126 -16.94 8.62 -5.49
N ASP A 127 -16.43 9.85 -5.69
CA ASP A 127 -16.58 10.57 -6.96
C ASP A 127 -15.80 9.89 -8.09
N LEU A 128 -14.53 9.52 -7.83
CA LEU A 128 -13.73 8.82 -8.83
C LEU A 128 -14.26 7.40 -9.08
N ARG A 129 -14.66 6.68 -8.03
CA ARG A 129 -15.31 5.36 -8.15
C ARG A 129 -16.52 5.40 -9.06
N LYS A 130 -17.35 6.45 -8.96
CA LYS A 130 -18.51 6.65 -9.83
C LYS A 130 -18.08 6.78 -11.30
N ARG A 131 -17.03 7.58 -11.57
CA ARG A 131 -16.51 7.77 -12.94
C ARG A 131 -15.93 6.48 -13.53
N ILE A 132 -15.16 5.74 -12.73
CA ILE A 132 -14.59 4.45 -13.15
C ILE A 132 -15.68 3.45 -13.51
N ASN A 133 -16.69 3.30 -12.65
CA ASN A 133 -17.79 2.36 -12.90
C ASN A 133 -18.77 2.82 -14.00
N ALA A 134 -18.69 4.08 -14.44
CA ALA A 134 -19.40 4.63 -15.59
C ALA A 134 -18.57 4.58 -16.90
N HIS A 135 -17.32 4.08 -16.83
CA HIS A 135 -16.36 4.10 -17.95
C HIS A 135 -15.97 5.51 -18.44
N ASP A 136 -16.15 6.53 -17.59
CA ASP A 136 -15.74 7.93 -17.90
C ASP A 136 -14.25 8.17 -17.62
N THR A 137 -13.63 7.31 -16.82
CA THR A 137 -12.21 7.33 -16.46
C THR A 137 -11.64 5.92 -16.60
N HIS A 138 -10.55 5.79 -17.34
CA HIS A 138 -9.79 4.55 -17.41
C HIS A 138 -9.08 4.30 -16.07
N TYR A 139 -9.20 3.10 -15.56
CA TYR A 139 -8.57 2.71 -14.29
C TYR A 139 -7.96 1.33 -14.41
N PHE A 140 -6.77 1.18 -13.90
CA PHE A 140 -6.20 -0.12 -13.59
C PHE A 140 -5.51 -0.06 -12.23
N ASP A 141 -5.68 -1.11 -11.46
CA ASP A 141 -4.92 -1.32 -10.25
C ASP A 141 -3.70 -2.22 -10.54
N ARG A 142 -2.73 -2.14 -9.65
CA ARG A 142 -1.48 -2.88 -9.77
C ARG A 142 -0.94 -3.20 -8.39
N HIS A 143 -0.16 -4.28 -8.25
CA HIS A 143 0.64 -4.48 -7.05
C HIS A 143 1.53 -3.27 -6.82
N LEU A 144 1.51 -2.72 -5.61
CA LEU A 144 2.21 -1.44 -5.33
C LEU A 144 3.72 -1.56 -5.49
N SER A 145 4.27 -2.76 -5.23
CA SER A 145 5.68 -3.06 -5.47
C SER A 145 6.11 -2.97 -6.94
N GLU A 146 5.17 -3.13 -7.88
CA GLU A 146 5.47 -3.19 -9.32
C GLU A 146 5.36 -1.82 -10.01
N MET A 147 4.50 -0.93 -9.51
CA MET A 147 4.18 0.35 -10.17
C MET A 147 5.43 1.19 -10.47
N ALA A 148 6.37 1.31 -9.52
CA ALA A 148 7.59 2.09 -9.70
C ALA A 148 8.52 1.47 -10.73
N GLN A 149 8.77 0.16 -10.65
CA GLN A 149 9.65 -0.52 -11.60
C GLN A 149 9.09 -0.51 -13.02
N GLU A 150 7.78 -0.72 -13.20
CA GLU A 150 7.14 -0.70 -14.52
C GLU A 150 7.11 0.70 -15.13
N THR A 151 7.02 1.74 -14.29
CA THR A 151 7.25 3.13 -14.72
C THR A 151 8.68 3.30 -15.24
N ARG A 152 9.70 2.74 -14.56
CA ARG A 152 11.10 2.80 -15.04
C ARG A 152 11.30 2.00 -16.33
N TYR A 153 10.58 0.91 -16.51
CA TYR A 153 10.59 0.13 -17.77
C TYR A 153 9.90 0.84 -18.93
N GLY A 154 9.17 1.92 -18.65
CA GLY A 154 8.45 2.70 -19.66
C GLY A 154 7.11 2.10 -20.08
N PHE A 155 6.56 1.13 -19.33
CA PHE A 155 5.31 0.45 -19.70
C PHE A 155 4.10 1.40 -19.69
N TYR A 156 4.17 2.48 -18.91
CA TYR A 156 3.10 3.48 -18.78
C TYR A 156 3.35 4.77 -19.57
N GLY A 157 4.36 4.76 -20.45
CA GLY A 157 4.76 5.95 -21.19
C GLY A 157 5.57 6.95 -20.37
N PRO A 158 5.75 8.18 -20.87
CA PRO A 158 6.53 9.21 -20.20
C PRO A 158 5.77 9.81 -19.01
N THR A 159 6.49 10.22 -17.98
CA THR A 159 5.98 11.14 -16.95
C THR A 159 6.25 12.57 -17.44
N ASP A 160 5.21 13.35 -17.70
CA ASP A 160 5.37 14.72 -18.19
C ASP A 160 5.67 15.67 -17.03
N VAL A 161 4.92 15.57 -15.95
CA VAL A 161 5.02 16.44 -14.78
C VAL A 161 5.07 15.61 -13.50
N ALA A 162 5.99 15.95 -12.60
CA ALA A 162 5.94 15.52 -11.20
C ALA A 162 5.47 16.67 -10.32
N ILE A 163 4.53 16.41 -9.41
CA ILE A 163 4.09 17.38 -8.42
C ILE A 163 4.40 16.81 -7.05
N ILE A 164 5.20 17.53 -6.26
CA ILE A 164 5.80 17.04 -5.02
C ILE A 164 5.39 17.94 -3.87
N GLU A 165 4.70 17.40 -2.87
CA GLU A 165 4.61 18.07 -1.58
C GLU A 165 5.92 17.90 -0.81
N ALA A 166 6.45 18.98 -0.26
CA ALA A 166 7.74 19.01 0.44
C ALA A 166 7.71 19.90 1.67
N ALA A 167 8.44 19.47 2.71
CA ALA A 167 8.71 20.30 3.90
C ALA A 167 9.86 21.29 3.68
N ASP A 168 10.81 20.95 2.78
CA ASP A 168 11.93 21.82 2.43
C ASP A 168 12.55 21.42 1.07
N ILE A 169 13.29 22.34 0.46
CA ILE A 169 14.10 22.11 -0.74
C ILE A 169 15.35 22.96 -0.71
N THR A 170 16.50 22.37 -1.03
CA THR A 170 17.77 23.08 -1.16
C THR A 170 18.02 23.54 -2.60
N ASP A 171 18.91 24.52 -2.80
CA ASP A 171 19.34 24.99 -4.14
C ASP A 171 19.99 23.86 -4.99
N SER A 172 20.53 22.82 -4.34
CA SER A 172 21.11 21.65 -4.99
C SER A 172 20.06 20.59 -5.39
N GLY A 173 18.77 20.80 -5.08
CA GLY A 173 17.69 19.89 -5.41
C GLY A 173 17.52 18.74 -4.44
N GLU A 174 17.98 18.87 -3.19
CA GLU A 174 17.62 17.94 -2.12
C GLU A 174 16.25 18.34 -1.56
N VAL A 175 15.27 17.47 -1.70
CA VAL A 175 13.87 17.68 -1.27
C VAL A 175 13.61 16.89 -0.01
N LEU A 176 13.21 17.55 1.06
CA LEU A 176 12.66 16.92 2.25
C LEU A 176 11.16 16.68 2.01
N LEU A 177 10.77 15.44 1.84
CA LEU A 177 9.37 15.04 1.61
C LEU A 177 8.53 15.20 2.88
N GLY A 178 7.20 15.15 2.71
CA GLY A 178 6.23 15.13 3.80
C GLY A 178 6.03 13.74 4.40
N CYS A 179 4.83 13.51 4.95
CA CYS A 179 4.47 12.30 5.71
C CYS A 179 4.09 11.09 4.84
N GLY A 180 4.17 11.18 3.51
CA GLY A 180 3.89 10.08 2.58
C GLY A 180 4.79 10.14 1.35
N LEU A 181 5.50 9.05 1.06
CA LEU A 181 6.47 9.02 -0.05
C LEU A 181 5.85 8.50 -1.36
N GLY A 182 5.14 7.38 -1.29
CA GLY A 182 4.62 6.72 -2.49
C GLY A 182 5.71 6.36 -3.50
N ASN A 183 5.45 6.68 -4.77
CA ASN A 183 6.37 6.41 -5.89
C ASN A 183 7.07 7.66 -6.41
N ILE A 184 6.97 8.80 -5.72
CA ILE A 184 7.58 10.07 -6.20
C ILE A 184 9.09 9.96 -6.41
N PRO A 185 9.86 9.15 -5.64
CA PRO A 185 11.28 8.93 -5.93
C PRO A 185 11.57 8.34 -7.32
N THR A 186 10.57 7.66 -7.90
CA THR A 186 10.65 7.17 -9.29
C THR A 186 10.11 8.19 -10.31
N TYR A 187 9.01 8.86 -10.01
CA TYR A 187 8.38 9.80 -10.96
C TYR A 187 9.23 11.07 -11.17
N ALA A 188 9.76 11.66 -10.10
CA ALA A 188 10.46 12.94 -10.17
C ALA A 188 11.71 12.91 -11.07
N PRO A 189 12.63 11.91 -10.99
CA PRO A 189 13.76 11.84 -11.91
C PRO A 189 13.36 11.64 -13.39
N ARG A 190 12.20 11.03 -13.65
CA ARG A 190 11.70 10.74 -15.00
C ARG A 190 10.85 11.86 -15.59
N ALA A 191 10.29 12.73 -14.76
CA ALA A 191 9.47 13.84 -15.21
C ALA A 191 10.25 14.83 -16.07
N LYS A 192 9.57 15.42 -17.06
CA LYS A 192 10.11 16.52 -17.86
C LYS A 192 10.14 17.81 -17.06
N HIS A 193 9.11 18.03 -16.24
CA HIS A 193 8.92 19.21 -15.41
C HIS A 193 8.54 18.80 -13.99
N ILE A 194 8.96 19.60 -13.01
CA ILE A 194 8.68 19.37 -11.58
C ILE A 194 8.07 20.65 -11.00
N PHE A 195 6.97 20.50 -10.28
CA PHE A 195 6.43 21.52 -9.38
C PHE A 195 6.57 21.07 -7.94
N ILE A 196 6.96 21.99 -7.05
CA ILE A 196 7.09 21.73 -5.62
C ILE A 196 5.99 22.50 -4.89
N GLU A 197 5.15 21.81 -4.16
CA GLU A 197 4.30 22.41 -3.13
C GLU A 197 5.06 22.42 -1.82
N LEU A 198 5.65 23.56 -1.49
CA LEU A 198 6.36 23.78 -0.24
C LEU A 198 5.35 24.04 0.88
N ASN A 199 5.09 23.01 1.67
CA ASN A 199 4.07 23.05 2.72
C ASN A 199 4.65 23.49 4.06
N GLU A 200 4.33 24.73 4.47
CA GLU A 200 4.82 25.36 5.69
C GLU A 200 4.24 24.75 6.98
N ALA A 201 3.19 23.92 6.88
CA ALA A 201 2.66 23.14 8.01
C ALA A 201 3.57 21.97 8.40
N LEU A 202 4.42 21.49 7.48
CA LEU A 202 5.31 20.36 7.73
C LEU A 202 6.59 20.81 8.46
N PRO A 203 6.96 20.17 9.57
CA PRO A 203 8.17 20.51 10.31
C PRO A 203 9.44 20.00 9.61
N LYS A 204 10.49 20.84 9.57
CA LYS A 204 11.79 20.43 9.01
C LYS A 204 12.49 19.34 9.85
N SER A 205 12.04 19.10 11.07
CA SER A 205 12.49 17.99 11.94
C SER A 205 12.06 16.61 11.46
N LEU A 206 11.28 16.51 10.37
CA LEU A 206 11.09 15.26 9.61
C LEU A 206 12.40 14.76 8.97
N LEU A 207 13.43 15.61 8.86
CA LEU A 207 14.74 15.22 8.33
C LEU A 207 15.34 14.09 9.16
N GLY A 208 15.62 12.96 8.52
CA GLY A 208 16.10 11.74 9.18
C GLY A 208 15.03 10.67 9.37
N MET A 209 13.74 10.97 9.20
CA MET A 209 12.67 9.97 9.25
C MET A 209 12.45 9.25 7.90
N HIS A 210 13.09 9.69 6.84
CA HIS A 210 13.02 9.06 5.52
C HIS A 210 14.23 8.16 5.27
N ASP A 211 14.01 7.12 4.46
CA ASP A 211 15.03 6.17 3.97
C ASP A 211 14.76 5.88 2.50
N ILE A 212 15.10 6.85 1.64
CA ILE A 212 14.81 6.82 0.21
C ILE A 212 15.88 6.00 -0.52
N TYR A 213 15.52 4.78 -0.87
CA TYR A 213 16.35 3.86 -1.65
C TYR A 213 15.66 3.52 -2.97
N LEU A 214 16.42 3.56 -4.06
CA LEU A 214 15.95 3.16 -5.39
C LEU A 214 16.74 1.92 -5.82
N PRO A 215 16.08 0.77 -5.98
CA PRO A 215 16.74 -0.46 -6.44
C PRO A 215 17.17 -0.31 -7.90
N LEU A 216 18.23 -1.04 -8.26
CA LEU A 216 18.62 -1.19 -9.66
C LEU A 216 17.59 -2.03 -10.41
N ASP A 217 17.44 -1.75 -11.71
CA ASP A 217 16.59 -2.55 -12.59
C ASP A 217 17.34 -3.77 -13.15
N PRO A 218 16.63 -4.84 -13.56
CA PRO A 218 17.24 -5.97 -14.25
C PRO A 218 18.02 -5.50 -15.50
N PRO A 219 19.13 -6.16 -15.87
CA PRO A 219 19.70 -7.35 -15.22
C PRO A 219 20.63 -7.04 -14.04
N TYR A 220 20.75 -5.78 -13.61
CA TYR A 220 21.70 -5.33 -12.59
C TYR A 220 21.10 -5.30 -11.18
N ARG A 221 19.85 -5.74 -11.03
CA ARG A 221 19.16 -5.78 -9.73
C ARG A 221 19.93 -6.67 -8.75
N ARG A 222 20.00 -6.20 -7.51
CA ARG A 222 20.59 -6.92 -6.37
C ARG A 222 19.56 -7.01 -5.25
N GLU A 223 19.87 -7.81 -4.24
CA GLU A 223 19.09 -7.83 -3.01
C GLU A 223 18.98 -6.44 -2.39
N ILE A 224 17.85 -6.16 -1.78
CA ILE A 224 17.66 -4.97 -0.97
C ILE A 224 18.16 -5.28 0.44
N PRO A 225 19.23 -4.65 0.95
CA PRO A 225 19.92 -5.07 2.17
C PRO A 225 19.18 -4.61 3.45
N ILE A 226 17.91 -4.99 3.58
CA ILE A 226 17.08 -4.80 4.77
C ILE A 226 16.92 -6.16 5.44
N TYR A 227 17.50 -6.35 6.62
CA TYR A 227 17.48 -7.58 7.41
C TYR A 227 16.66 -7.42 8.69
N ALA A 228 16.38 -6.17 9.07
CA ALA A 228 15.45 -5.79 10.13
C ALA A 228 14.65 -4.55 9.71
N PRO A 229 13.41 -4.34 10.22
CA PRO A 229 12.59 -3.19 9.85
C PRO A 229 13.26 -1.82 10.03
N ASN A 230 14.19 -1.71 10.97
CA ASN A 230 14.92 -0.48 11.32
C ASN A 230 16.24 -0.29 10.57
N ASP A 231 16.64 -1.18 9.66
CA ASP A 231 17.84 -0.99 8.83
C ASP A 231 17.67 0.21 7.92
N ARG A 232 18.66 1.09 7.87
CA ARG A 232 18.71 2.26 6.98
C ARG A 232 19.65 1.97 5.81
N ILE A 233 19.16 2.15 4.59
CA ILE A 233 19.90 1.81 3.37
C ILE A 233 19.88 2.94 2.32
N GLY A 234 19.03 3.93 2.51
CA GLY A 234 18.78 5.02 1.57
C GLY A 234 19.24 6.39 2.08
N ARG A 235 18.67 7.43 1.51
CA ARG A 235 18.95 8.83 1.83
C ARG A 235 17.79 9.44 2.61
N PRO A 236 18.06 10.44 3.45
CA PRO A 236 17.00 11.15 4.17
C PRO A 236 16.25 12.18 3.32
N THR A 237 16.69 12.46 2.10
CA THR A 237 16.10 13.41 1.16
C THR A 237 16.03 12.82 -0.24
N LEU A 238 15.07 13.31 -1.04
CA LEU A 238 14.96 12.99 -2.46
C LEU A 238 15.86 13.94 -3.27
N GLN A 239 16.78 13.41 -4.07
CA GLN A 239 17.56 14.20 -5.00
C GLN A 239 16.83 14.36 -6.33
N ILE A 240 16.59 15.59 -6.73
CA ILE A 240 16.03 15.93 -8.05
C ILE A 240 17.02 16.80 -8.85
N ASP A 241 16.78 16.90 -10.15
CA ASP A 241 17.50 17.84 -11.01
C ASP A 241 16.86 19.24 -10.88
N PRO A 242 17.58 20.24 -10.31
CA PRO A 242 17.06 21.59 -10.13
C PRO A 242 16.59 22.25 -11.43
N ALA A 243 17.21 21.90 -12.58
CA ALA A 243 16.84 22.47 -13.88
C ALA A 243 15.45 22.06 -14.37
N LYS A 244 14.89 20.98 -13.81
CA LYS A 244 13.52 20.51 -14.11
C LYS A 244 12.45 21.24 -13.29
N VAL A 245 12.81 21.93 -12.20
CA VAL A 245 11.87 22.65 -11.34
C VAL A 245 11.36 23.90 -12.08
N ARG A 246 10.06 23.92 -12.37
CA ARG A 246 9.38 25.02 -13.07
C ARG A 246 8.80 26.06 -12.12
N GLY A 247 8.55 25.67 -10.88
CA GLY A 247 8.07 26.58 -9.86
C GLY A 247 7.89 25.93 -8.51
N ILE A 248 7.92 26.76 -7.47
CA ILE A 248 7.60 26.43 -6.09
C ILE A 248 6.30 27.14 -5.73
N ILE A 249 5.35 26.41 -5.20
CA ILE A 249 4.07 26.91 -4.72
C ILE A 249 4.08 26.80 -3.19
N ARG A 250 3.84 27.91 -2.48
CA ARG A 250 3.71 27.88 -1.03
C ARG A 250 2.33 27.39 -0.64
N THR A 251 2.29 26.43 0.27
CA THR A 251 1.07 25.93 0.89
C THR A 251 1.21 25.89 2.42
N ASN A 252 0.10 25.82 3.12
CA ASN A 252 0.08 25.70 4.58
C ASN A 252 -1.20 24.95 4.98
N SER A 253 -1.19 23.62 4.87
CA SER A 253 -2.35 22.79 5.17
C SER A 253 -1.93 21.41 5.64
N LEU A 254 -2.70 20.84 6.59
CA LEU A 254 -2.61 19.45 6.99
C LEU A 254 -3.22 18.54 5.90
N ASP A 255 -3.08 17.22 6.09
CA ASP A 255 -3.50 16.21 5.11
C ASP A 255 -5.02 16.00 5.03
N GLY A 256 -5.79 16.55 5.95
CA GLY A 256 -7.24 16.49 5.96
C GLY A 256 -7.79 15.10 6.31
N VAL A 257 -7.03 14.33 7.08
CA VAL A 257 -7.45 13.00 7.54
C VAL A 257 -8.39 13.15 8.72
N LYS A 258 -9.62 12.65 8.57
CA LYS A 258 -10.60 12.64 9.66
C LYS A 258 -10.22 11.62 10.72
N ALA A 259 -10.56 11.93 11.98
CA ALA A 259 -10.39 11.00 13.08
C ALA A 259 -11.08 9.65 12.80
N PHE A 260 -10.38 8.57 13.12
CA PHE A 260 -10.94 7.24 12.97
C PHE A 260 -12.09 7.03 13.93
N THR A 261 -13.15 6.37 13.46
CA THR A 261 -14.27 6.00 14.32
C THR A 261 -13.86 4.88 15.28
N LYS A 262 -14.45 4.86 16.47
CA LYS A 262 -14.25 3.71 17.37
C LYS A 262 -14.71 2.44 16.66
N PRO A 263 -13.99 1.32 16.82
CA PRO A 263 -14.43 0.03 16.31
C PRO A 263 -15.83 -0.32 16.82
N ASP A 264 -16.65 -0.87 15.95
CA ASP A 264 -17.93 -1.47 16.33
C ASP A 264 -17.73 -2.89 16.91
N GLU A 265 -18.79 -3.46 17.46
CA GLU A 265 -18.74 -4.79 18.09
C GLU A 265 -18.23 -5.90 17.15
N VAL A 266 -18.54 -5.81 15.85
CA VAL A 266 -18.08 -6.77 14.84
C VAL A 266 -16.57 -6.64 14.64
N SER A 267 -16.08 -5.40 14.48
CA SER A 267 -14.64 -5.12 14.36
C SER A 267 -13.87 -5.51 15.61
N GLU A 268 -14.42 -5.28 16.80
CA GLU A 268 -13.82 -5.72 18.07
C GLU A 268 -13.71 -7.24 18.18
N ARG A 269 -14.75 -7.99 17.80
CA ARG A 269 -14.70 -9.47 17.77
C ARG A 269 -13.64 -9.98 16.80
N ILE A 270 -13.55 -9.40 15.60
CA ILE A 270 -12.53 -9.75 14.63
C ILE A 270 -11.14 -9.45 15.20
N GLY A 271 -10.93 -8.26 15.76
CA GLY A 271 -9.66 -7.88 16.38
C GLY A 271 -9.22 -8.83 17.49
N SER A 272 -10.15 -9.19 18.38
CA SER A 272 -9.91 -10.18 19.45
C SER A 272 -9.56 -11.55 18.88
N ASN A 273 -10.27 -12.02 17.84
CA ASN A 273 -10.00 -13.30 17.19
C ASN A 273 -8.60 -13.34 16.54
N VAL A 274 -8.18 -12.24 15.89
CA VAL A 274 -6.83 -12.12 15.31
C VAL A 274 -5.76 -12.24 16.40
N VAL A 275 -5.89 -11.49 17.49
CA VAL A 275 -4.91 -11.52 18.59
C VAL A 275 -4.89 -12.88 19.27
N ASN A 276 -6.05 -13.51 19.50
CA ASN A 276 -6.14 -14.86 20.03
C ASN A 276 -5.47 -15.90 19.10
N PHE A 277 -5.60 -15.75 17.80
CA PHE A 277 -4.88 -16.59 16.84
C PHE A 277 -3.36 -16.43 17.00
N LEU A 278 -2.85 -15.19 17.03
CA LEU A 278 -1.42 -14.92 17.17
C LEU A 278 -0.85 -15.48 18.51
N ILE A 279 -1.58 -15.31 19.61
CA ILE A 279 -1.21 -15.87 20.91
C ILE A 279 -1.12 -17.40 20.84
N ASN A 280 -2.10 -18.06 20.21
CA ASN A 280 -2.10 -19.51 20.07
C ASN A 280 -0.94 -20.01 19.19
N GLU A 281 -0.62 -19.30 18.10
CA GLU A 281 0.53 -19.64 17.25
C GLU A 281 1.86 -19.44 17.99
N TYR A 282 1.97 -18.37 18.76
CA TYR A 282 3.13 -18.12 19.62
C TYR A 282 3.31 -19.21 20.69
N ARG A 283 2.26 -19.56 21.43
CA ARG A 283 2.25 -20.65 22.43
C ARG A 283 2.65 -22.01 21.85
N LYS A 284 2.25 -22.29 20.62
CA LYS A 284 2.61 -23.51 19.89
C LYS A 284 4.03 -23.49 19.32
N GLY A 285 4.77 -22.37 19.48
CA GLY A 285 6.11 -22.20 18.91
C GLY A 285 6.13 -22.13 17.38
N ARG A 286 5.00 -21.82 16.75
CA ARG A 286 4.90 -21.59 15.29
C ARG A 286 5.20 -20.14 14.89
N ILE A 287 5.21 -19.23 15.82
CA ILE A 287 5.84 -17.91 15.72
C ILE A 287 7.09 -17.94 16.60
N PRO A 288 8.26 -17.48 16.10
CA PRO A 288 9.51 -17.41 16.86
C PRO A 288 9.37 -16.63 18.17
N LYS A 289 10.22 -16.93 19.15
CA LYS A 289 10.19 -16.27 20.48
C LYS A 289 10.47 -14.77 20.42
N GLU A 290 11.27 -14.35 19.45
CA GLU A 290 11.61 -12.96 19.20
C GLU A 290 10.44 -12.19 18.59
N PHE A 291 9.39 -12.89 18.18
CA PHE A 291 8.27 -12.44 17.40
C PHE A 291 8.68 -11.94 15.99
N LEU A 292 7.72 -11.75 15.12
CA LEU A 292 7.97 -11.34 13.74
C LEU A 292 7.35 -9.96 13.48
N PRO A 293 7.87 -9.20 12.49
CA PRO A 293 7.28 -7.92 12.14
C PRO A 293 5.83 -8.08 11.69
N LEU A 294 4.99 -7.12 12.08
CA LEU A 294 3.59 -7.07 11.70
C LEU A 294 3.35 -6.08 10.56
N GLN A 295 2.50 -6.46 9.60
CA GLN A 295 1.83 -5.55 8.69
C GLN A 295 0.37 -5.45 9.07
N SER A 296 -0.17 -4.25 9.09
CA SER A 296 -1.59 -3.98 9.30
C SER A 296 -2.15 -3.12 8.18
N GLY A 297 -3.36 -3.43 7.74
CA GLY A 297 -4.14 -2.55 6.88
C GLY A 297 -4.63 -1.30 7.62
N VAL A 298 -5.54 -0.56 7.00
CA VAL A 298 -6.20 0.61 7.57
C VAL A 298 -7.69 0.34 7.86
N GLY A 299 -8.29 1.12 8.76
CA GLY A 299 -9.72 1.08 9.08
C GLY A 299 -10.05 0.38 10.40
N ASN A 300 -11.35 0.21 10.67
CA ASN A 300 -11.86 -0.18 12.00
C ASN A 300 -11.35 -1.54 12.47
N VAL A 301 -11.30 -2.54 11.59
CA VAL A 301 -10.78 -3.87 11.95
C VAL A 301 -9.31 -3.80 12.31
N ALA A 302 -8.50 -3.08 11.51
CA ALA A 302 -7.08 -2.90 11.79
C ALA A 302 -6.87 -2.18 13.13
N ASN A 303 -7.63 -1.12 13.41
CA ASN A 303 -7.59 -0.39 14.67
C ASN A 303 -7.96 -1.28 15.86
N ALA A 304 -8.98 -2.14 15.71
CA ALA A 304 -9.36 -3.10 16.74
C ALA A 304 -8.22 -4.11 17.03
N VAL A 305 -7.59 -4.66 15.99
CA VAL A 305 -6.43 -5.58 16.16
C VAL A 305 -5.31 -4.88 16.92
N LEU A 306 -4.91 -3.67 16.51
CA LEU A 306 -3.83 -2.91 17.13
C LEU A 306 -4.16 -2.55 18.58
N HIS A 307 -5.42 -2.22 18.88
CA HIS A 307 -5.89 -1.98 20.24
C HIS A 307 -5.74 -3.22 21.13
N TYR A 308 -6.20 -4.38 20.70
CA TYR A 308 -6.06 -5.62 21.46
C TYR A 308 -4.59 -6.04 21.62
N LEU A 309 -3.73 -5.81 20.61
CA LEU A 309 -2.29 -6.02 20.71
C LEU A 309 -1.66 -5.10 21.77
N CYS A 310 -2.16 -3.86 21.91
CA CYS A 310 -1.67 -2.94 22.94
C CYS A 310 -1.99 -3.43 24.37
N LEU A 311 -3.17 -4.01 24.54
CA LEU A 311 -3.62 -4.55 25.84
C LEU A 311 -2.98 -5.90 26.18
N ASP A 312 -2.52 -6.63 25.18
CA ASP A 312 -1.95 -7.97 25.38
C ASP A 312 -0.59 -7.92 26.09
N LYS A 313 -0.40 -8.83 27.05
CA LYS A 313 0.84 -8.94 27.85
C LYS A 313 1.63 -10.23 27.59
N GLU A 314 1.10 -11.11 26.76
CA GLU A 314 1.69 -12.41 26.51
C GLU A 314 2.63 -12.41 25.31
N LEU A 315 2.22 -11.76 24.23
CA LEU A 315 3.06 -11.60 23.06
C LEU A 315 4.24 -10.66 23.38
N PRO A 316 5.44 -10.93 22.84
CA PRO A 316 6.58 -10.03 22.98
C PRO A 316 6.33 -8.65 22.35
N ASN A 317 7.20 -7.71 22.64
CA ASN A 317 7.28 -6.47 21.87
C ASN A 317 7.71 -6.80 20.45
N PHE A 318 7.23 -6.02 19.48
CA PHE A 318 7.44 -6.28 18.05
C PHE A 318 7.83 -5.02 17.28
N MET A 319 8.27 -5.21 16.05
CA MET A 319 8.40 -4.14 15.05
C MET A 319 7.30 -4.25 14.02
N MET A 320 7.02 -3.17 13.32
CA MET A 320 6.16 -3.17 12.15
C MET A 320 6.97 -2.97 10.87
N TYR A 321 6.58 -3.70 9.83
CA TYR A 321 6.96 -3.47 8.45
C TYR A 321 5.67 -3.43 7.64
N THR A 322 5.20 -2.23 7.32
CA THR A 322 3.84 -1.99 6.84
C THR A 322 3.81 -0.88 5.80
N GLU A 323 2.70 -0.73 5.09
CA GLU A 323 2.50 0.39 4.17
C GLU A 323 2.16 1.68 4.90
N VAL A 324 1.29 1.58 5.91
CA VAL A 324 0.66 2.72 6.58
C VAL A 324 0.80 2.58 8.08
N VAL A 325 1.19 3.66 8.72
CA VAL A 325 1.09 3.84 10.17
C VAL A 325 -0.07 4.80 10.45
N GLN A 326 -0.97 4.40 11.35
CA GLN A 326 -2.16 5.17 11.72
C GLN A 326 -2.20 5.44 13.24
N ASP A 327 -3.17 6.22 13.72
CA ASP A 327 -3.27 6.74 15.10
C ASP A 327 -2.94 5.68 16.17
N SER A 328 -3.53 4.49 16.07
CA SER A 328 -3.32 3.39 17.03
C SER A 328 -1.88 2.86 17.10
N VAL A 329 -1.07 3.07 16.07
CA VAL A 329 0.35 2.68 16.10
C VAL A 329 1.17 3.62 17.00
N LEU A 330 0.82 4.91 17.07
CA LEU A 330 1.49 5.83 18.00
C LEU A 330 1.25 5.42 19.45
N GLU A 331 0.06 4.93 19.79
CA GLU A 331 -0.24 4.37 21.11
C GLU A 331 0.65 3.16 21.43
N LEU A 332 0.79 2.23 20.47
CA LEU A 332 1.68 1.08 20.59
C LEU A 332 3.15 1.48 20.79
N LEU A 333 3.63 2.50 20.07
CA LEU A 333 4.99 3.03 20.20
C LEU A 333 5.20 3.70 21.58
N ARG A 334 4.22 4.48 22.06
CA ARG A 334 4.27 5.09 23.39
C ARG A 334 4.23 4.06 24.51
N ALA A 335 3.43 3.01 24.36
CA ALA A 335 3.36 1.89 25.29
C ALA A 335 4.61 0.99 25.25
N GLY A 336 5.50 1.16 24.26
CA GLY A 336 6.68 0.31 24.04
C GLY A 336 6.35 -1.09 23.54
N LYS A 337 5.09 -1.37 23.17
CA LYS A 337 4.65 -2.64 22.59
C LYS A 337 5.15 -2.81 21.16
N CYS A 338 5.02 -1.75 20.34
CA CYS A 338 5.75 -1.61 19.09
C CYS A 338 7.04 -0.84 19.37
N THR A 339 8.18 -1.38 18.95
CA THR A 339 9.50 -0.76 19.19
C THR A 339 9.98 0.07 18.00
N PHE A 340 9.51 -0.25 16.80
CA PHE A 340 9.86 0.46 15.57
C PHE A 340 8.81 0.20 14.48
N ALA A 341 8.53 1.19 13.64
CA ALA A 341 7.64 1.07 12.49
C ALA A 341 8.33 1.56 11.21
N SER A 342 8.54 0.63 10.25
CA SER A 342 8.93 0.93 8.88
C SER A 342 7.67 1.03 8.01
N THR A 343 7.48 2.14 7.30
CA THR A 343 6.24 2.43 6.59
C THR A 343 6.49 3.18 5.27
N CYS A 344 5.45 3.36 4.46
CA CYS A 344 5.45 4.28 3.32
C CYS A 344 4.78 5.62 3.67
N SER A 345 3.85 5.60 4.64
CA SER A 345 3.04 6.75 5.00
C SER A 345 2.66 6.76 6.47
N MET A 346 2.70 7.96 7.05
CA MET A 346 2.16 8.28 8.37
C MET A 346 0.78 8.90 8.21
N THR A 347 -0.27 8.08 8.19
CA THR A 347 -1.65 8.49 7.95
C THR A 347 -2.38 8.69 9.27
N PHE A 348 -2.23 9.87 9.83
CA PHE A 348 -2.83 10.25 11.10
C PHE A 348 -4.00 11.21 10.88
N SER A 349 -4.96 11.19 11.81
CA SER A 349 -5.93 12.27 11.89
C SER A 349 -5.24 13.61 12.15
N ASP A 350 -5.79 14.71 11.66
CA ASP A 350 -5.17 16.05 11.78
C ASP A 350 -4.83 16.42 13.23
N GLU A 351 -5.66 15.96 14.19
CA GLU A 351 -5.38 16.14 15.62
C GLU A 351 -4.15 15.36 16.07
N VAL A 352 -4.04 14.08 15.65
CA VAL A 352 -2.91 13.20 16.01
C VAL A 352 -1.64 13.62 15.27
N GLU A 353 -1.74 14.07 14.03
CA GLU A 353 -0.61 14.62 13.27
C GLU A 353 -0.03 15.86 13.96
N THR A 354 -0.90 16.76 14.44
CA THR A 354 -0.47 17.94 15.21
C THR A 354 0.25 17.54 16.50
N GLN A 355 -0.25 16.52 17.21
CA GLN A 355 0.40 15.98 18.41
C GLN A 355 1.73 15.30 18.09
N LEU A 356 1.81 14.56 16.98
CA LEU A 356 3.06 13.96 16.50
C LEU A 356 4.12 15.04 16.27
N PHE A 357 3.77 16.10 15.55
CA PHE A 357 4.72 17.19 15.24
C PHE A 357 5.20 17.92 16.49
N ALA A 358 4.36 18.02 17.51
CA ALA A 358 4.75 18.59 18.80
C ALA A 358 5.69 17.68 19.64
N ASP A 359 5.67 16.36 19.40
CA ASP A 359 6.44 15.35 20.14
C ASP A 359 7.36 14.53 19.20
N LEU A 360 7.80 15.16 18.09
CA LEU A 360 8.50 14.45 17.03
C LEU A 360 9.82 13.83 17.48
N ASP A 361 10.50 14.44 18.45
CA ASP A 361 11.74 13.92 19.03
C ASP A 361 11.56 12.52 19.64
N PHE A 362 10.40 12.24 20.24
CA PHE A 362 10.09 10.91 20.75
C PHE A 362 9.93 9.87 19.64
N PHE A 363 9.34 10.25 18.50
CA PHE A 363 9.02 9.33 17.41
C PHE A 363 10.11 9.24 16.34
N HIS A 364 11.01 10.21 16.27
CA HIS A 364 12.02 10.34 15.22
C HIS A 364 12.84 9.07 14.96
N ASP A 365 13.26 8.39 16.02
CA ASP A 365 14.05 7.17 15.92
C ASP A 365 13.20 5.89 15.96
N LYS A 366 11.86 6.02 15.93
CA LYS A 366 10.92 4.90 16.01
C LYS A 366 10.06 4.71 14.76
N ILE A 367 10.03 5.69 13.87
CA ILE A 367 9.28 5.61 12.61
C ILE A 367 10.22 5.94 11.45
N MET A 368 10.14 5.16 10.40
CA MET A 368 10.92 5.39 9.18
C MET A 368 10.07 5.20 7.94
N MET A 369 10.08 6.21 7.05
CA MET A 369 9.32 6.19 5.82
C MET A 369 10.19 5.78 4.63
N ARG A 370 9.67 4.86 3.82
CA ARG A 370 10.33 4.29 2.63
C ARG A 370 9.47 4.49 1.37
N PRO A 371 10.07 4.52 0.17
CA PRO A 371 9.30 4.43 -1.08
C PRO A 371 8.38 3.20 -1.09
N ALA A 372 7.22 3.30 -1.76
CA ALA A 372 6.26 2.20 -1.83
C ALA A 372 6.88 0.90 -2.41
N GLU A 373 7.78 1.02 -3.38
CA GLU A 373 8.52 -0.12 -3.95
C GLU A 373 9.36 -0.87 -2.91
N ILE A 374 9.78 -0.21 -1.83
CA ILE A 374 10.57 -0.81 -0.76
C ILE A 374 9.66 -1.34 0.35
N SER A 375 8.70 -0.53 0.84
CA SER A 375 7.77 -0.96 1.90
C SER A 375 6.92 -2.16 1.46
N ASN A 376 6.61 -2.27 0.18
CA ASN A 376 5.82 -3.35 -0.42
C ASN A 376 6.68 -4.42 -1.12
N ASN A 377 8.00 -4.39 -0.95
CA ASN A 377 8.87 -5.28 -1.72
C ASN A 377 8.69 -6.75 -1.31
N PRO A 378 8.30 -7.64 -2.25
CA PRO A 378 8.07 -9.06 -1.96
C PRO A 378 9.28 -9.78 -1.37
N GLU A 379 10.49 -9.46 -1.81
CA GLU A 379 11.73 -10.06 -1.30
C GLU A 379 11.96 -9.68 0.18
N VAL A 380 11.80 -8.41 0.50
CA VAL A 380 11.99 -7.89 1.87
C VAL A 380 10.91 -8.44 2.81
N ILE A 381 9.65 -8.42 2.40
CA ILE A 381 8.51 -8.98 3.17
C ILE A 381 8.79 -10.44 3.52
N ARG A 382 9.22 -11.25 2.54
CA ARG A 382 9.53 -12.68 2.74
C ARG A 382 10.74 -12.90 3.63
N ARG A 383 11.80 -12.12 3.44
CA ARG A 383 13.02 -12.24 4.24
C ARG A 383 12.80 -11.88 5.70
N LEU A 384 12.04 -10.83 5.97
CA LEU A 384 11.69 -10.40 7.33
C LEU A 384 10.70 -11.35 8.02
N GLY A 385 10.00 -12.19 7.27
CA GLY A 385 8.98 -13.07 7.79
C GLY A 385 7.75 -12.32 8.31
N VAL A 386 7.30 -11.29 7.59
CA VAL A 386 6.18 -10.43 8.02
C VAL A 386 4.91 -11.26 8.22
N ILE A 387 4.20 -11.03 9.32
CA ILE A 387 2.83 -11.51 9.52
C ILE A 387 1.89 -10.45 8.94
N ALA A 388 1.14 -10.81 7.91
CA ALA A 388 0.29 -9.90 7.17
C ALA A 388 -1.17 -10.01 7.60
N MET A 389 -1.80 -8.87 7.88
CA MET A 389 -3.20 -8.76 8.28
C MET A 389 -3.93 -7.81 7.35
N ASN A 390 -4.75 -8.37 6.46
CA ASN A 390 -5.49 -7.63 5.44
C ASN A 390 -7.00 -7.84 5.59
N THR A 391 -7.79 -6.97 4.96
CA THR A 391 -9.24 -7.06 4.95
C THR A 391 -9.77 -7.50 3.58
N ALA A 392 -10.91 -8.16 3.58
CA ALA A 392 -11.62 -8.64 2.40
C ALA A 392 -13.01 -8.02 2.30
N LEU A 393 -13.54 -7.92 1.06
CA LEU A 393 -14.96 -7.71 0.82
C LEU A 393 -15.73 -9.01 0.97
N GLU A 394 -15.17 -10.10 0.42
CA GLU A 394 -15.72 -11.45 0.53
C GLU A 394 -14.62 -12.50 0.41
N ALA A 395 -14.85 -13.68 0.97
CA ALA A 395 -14.01 -14.86 0.80
C ALA A 395 -14.89 -16.05 0.43
N ASP A 396 -14.38 -16.95 -0.44
CA ASP A 396 -15.11 -18.17 -0.72
C ASP A 396 -14.75 -19.31 0.23
N ILE A 397 -15.56 -20.36 0.17
CA ILE A 397 -15.38 -21.53 1.04
C ILE A 397 -14.12 -22.34 0.72
N PHE A 398 -13.40 -22.03 -0.36
CA PHE A 398 -12.13 -22.69 -0.71
C PHE A 398 -10.91 -21.87 -0.31
N GLY A 399 -11.11 -20.58 0.04
CA GLY A 399 -10.07 -19.67 0.53
C GLY A 399 -9.58 -18.64 -0.48
N CYS A 400 -10.24 -18.48 -1.63
CA CYS A 400 -10.01 -17.31 -2.48
C CYS A 400 -10.63 -16.05 -1.85
N VAL A 401 -10.01 -14.91 -2.09
CA VAL A 401 -10.42 -13.61 -1.51
C VAL A 401 -10.62 -12.57 -2.60
N ASN A 402 -11.72 -11.83 -2.48
CA ASN A 402 -12.02 -10.62 -3.21
C ASN A 402 -11.94 -9.42 -2.26
N SER A 403 -11.10 -8.45 -2.58
CA SER A 403 -10.92 -7.21 -1.81
C SER A 403 -11.24 -5.95 -2.63
N THR A 404 -11.63 -6.08 -3.90
CA THR A 404 -11.74 -4.95 -4.83
C THR A 404 -13.13 -4.75 -5.44
N HIS A 405 -13.87 -5.81 -5.77
CA HIS A 405 -15.12 -5.72 -6.54
C HIS A 405 -16.35 -6.12 -5.74
N VAL A 406 -17.44 -5.40 -5.94
CA VAL A 406 -18.77 -5.78 -5.44
C VAL A 406 -19.60 -6.34 -6.59
N LEU A 407 -20.21 -7.52 -6.37
CA LEU A 407 -21.01 -8.24 -7.36
C LEU A 407 -20.27 -8.46 -8.69
N GLY A 408 -18.96 -8.67 -8.64
CA GLY A 408 -18.10 -9.00 -9.77
C GLY A 408 -17.85 -7.87 -10.79
N THR A 409 -18.59 -6.78 -10.74
CA THR A 409 -18.54 -5.74 -11.79
C THR A 409 -18.19 -4.35 -11.28
N ARG A 410 -18.44 -4.06 -10.00
CA ARG A 410 -18.27 -2.72 -9.45
C ARG A 410 -16.97 -2.61 -8.68
N MET A 411 -16.01 -1.90 -9.27
CA MET A 411 -14.76 -1.57 -8.60
C MET A 411 -15.05 -0.67 -7.37
N MET A 412 -14.50 -1.03 -6.22
CA MET A 412 -14.62 -0.28 -4.97
C MET A 412 -13.38 0.55 -4.67
N ASN A 413 -12.20 0.00 -4.91
CA ASN A 413 -10.91 0.61 -4.55
C ASN A 413 -9.80 0.20 -5.52
N GLY A 414 -9.05 -0.81 -5.20
CA GLY A 414 -7.94 -1.43 -5.90
C GLY A 414 -7.27 -2.46 -5.01
N ILE A 415 -6.41 -3.30 -5.57
CA ILE A 415 -5.74 -4.37 -4.83
C ILE A 415 -4.85 -3.81 -3.70
N GLY A 416 -4.32 -2.59 -3.86
CA GLY A 416 -3.39 -2.00 -2.89
C GLY A 416 -2.16 -2.87 -2.68
N GLY A 417 -1.66 -2.91 -1.44
CA GLY A 417 -0.52 -3.75 -1.07
C GLY A 417 -0.87 -5.13 -0.58
N SER A 418 -2.16 -5.46 -0.46
CA SER A 418 -2.58 -6.75 0.11
C SER A 418 -1.97 -7.94 -0.62
N GLY A 419 -1.83 -7.86 -1.96
CA GLY A 419 -1.20 -8.92 -2.76
C GLY A 419 0.29 -9.05 -2.53
N ASP A 420 1.00 -7.93 -2.37
CA ASP A 420 2.44 -7.92 -2.06
C ASP A 420 2.71 -8.59 -0.71
N PHE A 421 1.92 -8.23 0.30
CA PHE A 421 2.10 -8.77 1.64
C PHE A 421 1.61 -10.22 1.76
N CYS A 422 0.36 -10.53 1.39
CA CYS A 422 -0.21 -11.85 1.63
C CYS A 422 0.59 -12.96 0.94
N ARG A 423 1.02 -12.74 -0.30
CA ARG A 423 1.77 -13.76 -1.07
C ARG A 423 3.17 -14.02 -0.52
N ASN A 424 3.73 -13.10 0.26
CA ASN A 424 5.09 -13.15 0.76
C ASN A 424 5.19 -13.20 2.28
N ALA A 425 4.08 -13.18 2.98
CA ALA A 425 4.01 -13.25 4.44
C ALA A 425 4.50 -14.59 4.99
N TYR A 426 4.91 -14.58 6.25
CA TYR A 426 5.10 -15.78 7.06
C TYR A 426 3.76 -16.43 7.43
N ILE A 427 2.78 -15.60 7.79
CA ILE A 427 1.36 -15.96 7.94
C ILE A 427 0.54 -14.87 7.26
N SER A 428 -0.33 -15.28 6.33
CA SER A 428 -1.26 -14.41 5.64
C SER A 428 -2.66 -14.54 6.24
N ILE A 429 -3.15 -13.46 6.87
CA ILE A 429 -4.47 -13.39 7.49
C ILE A 429 -5.35 -12.45 6.68
N PHE A 430 -6.54 -12.92 6.28
CA PHE A 430 -7.62 -12.08 5.78
C PHE A 430 -8.78 -12.05 6.75
N SER A 431 -9.35 -10.87 6.95
CA SER A 431 -10.49 -10.68 7.84
C SER A 431 -11.62 -9.88 7.17
N CYS A 432 -12.84 -10.25 7.47
CA CYS A 432 -14.05 -9.53 7.09
C CYS A 432 -15.18 -9.79 8.10
N PRO A 433 -16.19 -8.91 8.18
CA PRO A 433 -17.46 -9.27 8.82
C PRO A 433 -18.04 -10.54 8.19
N SER A 434 -18.69 -11.38 8.96
CA SER A 434 -19.34 -12.57 8.39
C SER A 434 -20.55 -12.22 7.51
N VAL A 435 -21.21 -11.09 7.82
CA VAL A 435 -22.33 -10.53 7.04
C VAL A 435 -22.26 -9.00 7.01
N THR A 436 -22.92 -8.43 6.00
CA THR A 436 -23.10 -6.97 5.84
C THR A 436 -24.55 -6.64 5.50
N LYS A 437 -24.87 -5.35 5.35
CA LYS A 437 -26.22 -4.82 5.07
C LYS A 437 -27.32 -5.45 5.94
N GLY A 438 -27.11 -5.45 7.27
CA GLY A 438 -28.10 -5.98 8.19
C GLY A 438 -28.36 -7.50 8.04
N GLY A 439 -27.34 -8.26 7.62
CA GLY A 439 -27.42 -9.71 7.45
C GLY A 439 -27.94 -10.18 6.10
N MET A 440 -28.20 -9.28 5.15
CA MET A 440 -28.70 -9.65 3.81
C MET A 440 -27.58 -10.13 2.88
N ILE A 441 -26.33 -9.76 3.15
CA ILE A 441 -25.17 -10.19 2.37
C ILE A 441 -24.26 -11.03 3.24
N SER A 442 -23.95 -12.25 2.80
CA SER A 442 -22.85 -13.06 3.34
C SER A 442 -21.54 -12.62 2.72
N ASN A 443 -20.53 -12.38 3.57
CA ASN A 443 -19.16 -12.15 3.09
C ASN A 443 -18.37 -13.47 2.95
N ILE A 444 -18.97 -14.61 3.36
CA ILE A 444 -18.50 -15.96 3.04
C ILE A 444 -19.44 -16.53 1.98
N VAL A 445 -18.89 -16.80 0.79
CA VAL A 445 -19.68 -17.14 -0.40
C VAL A 445 -19.25 -18.49 -0.99
N PRO A 446 -20.07 -19.14 -1.85
CA PRO A 446 -19.67 -20.36 -2.54
C PRO A 446 -18.43 -20.17 -3.43
N MET A 447 -18.36 -19.06 -4.16
CA MET A 447 -17.23 -18.63 -4.97
C MET A 447 -17.20 -17.11 -5.02
N VAL A 448 -16.01 -16.51 -4.88
CA VAL A 448 -15.86 -15.04 -4.98
C VAL A 448 -16.23 -14.54 -6.36
N SER A 449 -16.86 -13.38 -6.41
CA SER A 449 -17.30 -12.77 -7.68
C SER A 449 -16.14 -12.15 -8.48
N HIS A 450 -15.01 -11.91 -7.83
CA HIS A 450 -13.73 -11.50 -8.39
C HIS A 450 -12.62 -12.07 -7.50
N CYS A 451 -11.52 -12.52 -8.08
CA CYS A 451 -10.44 -13.15 -7.30
C CYS A 451 -9.19 -12.27 -7.33
N ASP A 452 -8.92 -11.57 -6.23
CA ASP A 452 -7.69 -10.81 -6.03
C ASP A 452 -6.57 -11.69 -5.44
N HIS A 453 -6.94 -12.63 -4.53
CA HIS A 453 -6.01 -13.53 -3.88
C HIS A 453 -6.53 -14.96 -3.96
N SER A 454 -5.73 -15.83 -4.62
CA SER A 454 -6.08 -17.25 -4.70
C SER A 454 -5.85 -17.95 -3.35
N GLU A 455 -6.47 -19.11 -3.20
CA GLU A 455 -6.34 -19.97 -2.03
C GLU A 455 -4.90 -20.33 -1.67
N HIS A 456 -3.96 -20.22 -2.62
CA HIS A 456 -2.54 -20.49 -2.40
C HIS A 456 -1.82 -19.39 -1.62
N SER A 457 -2.42 -18.23 -1.49
CA SER A 457 -1.85 -17.05 -0.82
C SER A 457 -2.58 -16.69 0.46
N VAL A 458 -3.56 -17.50 0.90
CA VAL A 458 -4.38 -17.23 2.06
C VAL A 458 -4.22 -18.37 3.06
N ASP A 459 -3.62 -18.06 4.23
CA ASP A 459 -3.39 -19.04 5.28
C ASP A 459 -4.54 -19.12 6.28
N VAL A 460 -5.13 -17.97 6.61
CA VAL A 460 -6.14 -17.85 7.66
C VAL A 460 -7.22 -16.86 7.24
N ILE A 461 -8.48 -17.25 7.42
CA ILE A 461 -9.64 -16.36 7.33
C ILE A 461 -10.21 -16.17 8.74
N ILE A 462 -10.48 -14.90 9.10
CA ILE A 462 -11.03 -14.54 10.41
C ILE A 462 -12.25 -13.65 10.22
N THR A 463 -13.35 -14.02 10.88
CA THR A 463 -14.56 -13.19 10.94
C THR A 463 -14.95 -12.93 12.40
N ASP A 464 -16.03 -12.19 12.61
CA ASP A 464 -16.67 -12.03 13.92
C ASP A 464 -17.21 -13.37 14.49
N GLN A 465 -17.37 -14.40 13.66
CA GLN A 465 -17.80 -15.73 14.07
C GLN A 465 -16.66 -16.61 14.59
N GLY A 466 -15.42 -16.40 14.12
CA GLY A 466 -14.25 -17.18 14.53
C GLY A 466 -13.13 -17.22 13.50
N ILE A 467 -12.34 -18.29 13.57
CA ILE A 467 -11.04 -18.45 12.89
C ILE A 467 -11.06 -19.72 12.05
N ALA A 468 -10.73 -19.63 10.76
CA ALA A 468 -10.47 -20.74 9.86
C ALA A 468 -8.98 -20.79 9.49
N ASP A 469 -8.24 -21.73 10.05
CA ASP A 469 -6.84 -22.01 9.69
C ASP A 469 -6.85 -22.97 8.48
N LEU A 470 -6.43 -22.47 7.32
CA LEU A 470 -6.51 -23.19 6.04
C LEU A 470 -5.23 -23.94 5.68
N ARG A 471 -4.18 -23.80 6.48
CA ARG A 471 -2.87 -24.40 6.23
C ARG A 471 -2.96 -25.93 6.29
N ALA A 472 -2.28 -26.59 5.34
CA ALA A 472 -2.25 -28.06 5.20
C ALA A 472 -3.63 -28.71 5.09
N LYS A 473 -4.61 -28.04 4.46
CA LYS A 473 -5.97 -28.54 4.22
C LYS A 473 -6.27 -28.62 2.72
N ASP A 474 -6.92 -29.69 2.31
CA ASP A 474 -7.49 -29.83 0.98
C ASP A 474 -8.76 -28.97 0.82
N PRO A 475 -9.29 -28.77 -0.40
CA PRO A 475 -10.45 -27.90 -0.62
C PRO A 475 -11.71 -28.29 0.18
N GLU A 476 -11.98 -29.57 0.39
CA GLU A 476 -13.11 -30.00 1.21
C GLU A 476 -12.91 -29.66 2.68
N GLN A 477 -11.71 -29.88 3.20
CA GLN A 477 -11.35 -29.55 4.57
C GLN A 477 -11.39 -28.01 4.77
N ARG A 478 -10.89 -27.21 3.80
CA ARG A 478 -11.00 -25.76 3.83
C ARG A 478 -12.46 -25.30 3.86
N ALA A 479 -13.31 -25.86 2.99
CA ALA A 479 -14.72 -25.51 2.96
C ALA A 479 -15.41 -25.79 4.30
N ASN A 480 -15.15 -26.95 4.88
CA ASN A 480 -15.69 -27.28 6.20
C ASN A 480 -15.19 -26.34 7.30
N GLU A 481 -13.91 -25.99 7.28
CA GLU A 481 -13.29 -25.07 8.26
C GLU A 481 -13.93 -23.68 8.18
N ILE A 482 -14.03 -23.12 6.97
CA ILE A 482 -14.57 -21.78 6.74
C ILE A 482 -16.07 -21.73 7.08
N ILE A 483 -16.85 -22.71 6.62
CA ILE A 483 -18.30 -22.76 6.90
C ILE A 483 -18.56 -22.87 8.41
N ASN A 484 -17.83 -23.72 9.11
CA ASN A 484 -18.06 -23.96 10.53
C ASN A 484 -17.68 -22.78 11.40
N ASN A 485 -16.55 -22.13 11.08
CA ASN A 485 -15.91 -21.17 11.97
C ASN A 485 -16.11 -19.71 11.55
N CYS A 486 -16.25 -19.42 10.23
CA CYS A 486 -16.28 -18.06 9.71
C CYS A 486 -17.61 -17.63 9.10
N ALA A 487 -18.41 -18.56 8.56
CA ALA A 487 -19.71 -18.20 8.00
C ALA A 487 -20.73 -17.85 9.09
N HIS A 488 -21.58 -16.84 8.82
CA HIS A 488 -22.69 -16.50 9.70
C HIS A 488 -23.67 -17.69 9.82
N PRO A 489 -24.25 -17.97 11.00
CA PRO A 489 -25.15 -19.10 11.21
C PRO A 489 -26.29 -19.24 10.17
N ASP A 490 -26.87 -18.12 9.73
CA ASP A 490 -27.97 -18.11 8.74
C ASP A 490 -27.52 -18.67 7.37
N PHE A 491 -26.25 -18.54 7.02
CA PHE A 491 -25.71 -18.96 5.72
C PHE A 491 -25.04 -20.34 5.75
N ARG A 492 -24.69 -20.87 6.92
CA ARG A 492 -24.06 -22.20 7.03
C ARG A 492 -24.88 -23.30 6.36
N PRO A 493 -26.22 -23.38 6.56
CA PRO A 493 -27.05 -24.40 5.86
C PRO A 493 -26.95 -24.28 4.34
N LEU A 494 -27.08 -23.07 3.80
CA LEU A 494 -27.03 -22.80 2.36
C LEU A 494 -25.67 -23.19 1.75
N LEU A 495 -24.55 -22.84 2.41
CA LEU A 495 -23.22 -23.22 1.95
C LEU A 495 -23.01 -24.74 1.98
N ARG A 496 -23.62 -25.46 2.95
CA ARG A 496 -23.61 -26.91 2.98
C ARG A 496 -24.46 -27.54 1.87
N GLU A 497 -25.59 -26.91 1.51
CA GLU A 497 -26.40 -27.33 0.36
C GLU A 497 -25.61 -27.20 -0.93
N TYR A 498 -24.89 -26.05 -1.12
CA TYR A 498 -23.99 -25.87 -2.26
C TYR A 498 -22.97 -27.02 -2.37
N LEU A 499 -22.29 -27.38 -1.26
CA LEU A 499 -21.31 -28.48 -1.28
C LEU A 499 -21.91 -29.83 -1.69
N LYS A 500 -23.16 -30.09 -1.33
CA LYS A 500 -23.86 -31.36 -1.68
C LYS A 500 -24.17 -31.47 -3.17
N LEU A 501 -24.16 -30.35 -3.93
CA LEU A 501 -24.37 -30.38 -5.38
C LEU A 501 -23.19 -30.97 -6.14
N SER A 502 -22.01 -31.03 -5.52
CA SER A 502 -20.79 -31.53 -6.17
C SER A 502 -20.95 -33.03 -6.52
N LYS A 503 -20.58 -33.35 -7.76
CA LYS A 503 -20.60 -34.74 -8.28
C LYS A 503 -19.21 -35.41 -8.21
N GLY A 504 -18.28 -34.83 -7.44
CA GLY A 504 -16.92 -35.33 -7.29
C GLY A 504 -15.88 -34.33 -7.83
N GLY A 505 -14.62 -34.72 -7.80
CA GLY A 505 -13.47 -33.90 -8.14
C GLY A 505 -12.67 -33.51 -6.88
N GLN A 506 -11.47 -32.98 -7.08
CA GLN A 506 -10.59 -32.58 -5.98
C GLN A 506 -11.16 -31.37 -5.24
N THR A 507 -11.77 -30.44 -5.97
CA THR A 507 -12.49 -29.28 -5.40
C THR A 507 -13.98 -29.50 -5.54
N PRO A 508 -14.77 -29.58 -4.45
CA PRO A 508 -16.20 -29.83 -4.50
C PRO A 508 -16.99 -28.56 -4.92
N ALA A 509 -16.70 -28.05 -6.11
CA ALA A 509 -17.34 -26.85 -6.69
C ALA A 509 -18.38 -27.27 -7.74
N THR A 510 -19.49 -26.52 -7.81
CA THR A 510 -20.55 -26.67 -8.81
C THR A 510 -20.71 -25.38 -9.58
N LEU A 511 -20.19 -25.34 -10.81
CA LEU A 511 -20.01 -24.10 -11.59
C LEU A 511 -21.31 -23.33 -11.85
N ASN A 512 -22.39 -24.00 -12.20
CA ASN A 512 -23.68 -23.38 -12.46
C ASN A 512 -24.35 -22.78 -11.22
N ALA A 513 -23.92 -23.18 -10.01
CA ALA A 513 -24.41 -22.67 -8.73
C ALA A 513 -23.39 -21.73 -8.03
N ALA A 514 -22.19 -21.56 -8.58
CA ALA A 514 -21.09 -20.87 -7.93
C ALA A 514 -21.42 -19.40 -7.56
N MET A 515 -22.17 -18.70 -8.42
CA MET A 515 -22.57 -17.30 -8.23
C MET A 515 -24.00 -17.15 -7.69
N ALA A 516 -24.61 -18.22 -7.16
CA ALA A 516 -26.02 -18.18 -6.75
C ALA A 516 -26.33 -17.10 -5.70
N PHE A 517 -25.45 -16.89 -4.70
CA PHE A 517 -25.62 -15.83 -3.71
C PHE A 517 -25.64 -14.43 -4.36
N HIS A 518 -24.71 -14.17 -5.28
CA HIS A 518 -24.60 -12.88 -5.95
C HIS A 518 -25.77 -12.60 -6.89
N THR A 519 -26.22 -13.61 -7.65
CA THR A 519 -27.36 -13.49 -8.56
C THR A 519 -28.68 -13.36 -7.81
N GLU A 520 -28.85 -14.05 -6.69
CA GLU A 520 -30.02 -13.91 -5.83
C GLU A 520 -30.07 -12.53 -5.19
N PHE A 521 -28.93 -12.03 -4.67
CA PHE A 521 -28.88 -10.67 -4.15
C PHE A 521 -29.23 -9.61 -5.20
N ALA A 522 -28.75 -9.79 -6.42
CA ALA A 522 -29.10 -8.87 -7.53
C ALA A 522 -30.60 -8.92 -7.86
N ALA A 523 -31.26 -10.05 -7.71
CA ALA A 523 -32.66 -10.25 -8.01
C ALA A 523 -33.61 -9.81 -6.87
N SER A 524 -33.30 -10.23 -5.62
CA SER A 524 -34.20 -10.05 -4.45
C SER A 524 -33.70 -9.06 -3.40
N GLY A 525 -32.39 -8.71 -3.44
CA GLY A 525 -31.75 -7.88 -2.42
C GLY A 525 -31.34 -8.64 -1.15
N ASP A 526 -31.48 -9.97 -1.11
CA ASP A 526 -31.15 -10.79 0.05
C ASP A 526 -30.59 -12.16 -0.36
N MET A 527 -29.33 -12.44 -0.03
CA MET A 527 -28.67 -13.72 -0.34
C MET A 527 -29.31 -14.92 0.39
N ARG A 528 -30.04 -14.70 1.49
CA ARG A 528 -30.73 -15.76 2.24
C ARG A 528 -31.85 -16.44 1.44
N ASN A 529 -32.35 -15.78 0.39
CA ASN A 529 -33.39 -16.32 -0.49
C ASN A 529 -32.83 -17.32 -1.52
N THR A 530 -31.51 -17.58 -1.52
CA THR A 530 -30.90 -18.52 -2.47
C THR A 530 -31.46 -19.92 -2.29
N ASP A 531 -31.94 -20.50 -3.40
CA ASP A 531 -32.47 -21.84 -3.48
C ASP A 531 -31.56 -22.72 -4.35
N PHE A 532 -30.73 -23.52 -3.70
CA PHE A 532 -29.79 -24.41 -4.38
C PHE A 532 -30.45 -25.64 -5.01
N SER A 533 -31.72 -25.95 -4.68
CA SER A 533 -32.46 -27.08 -5.31
C SER A 533 -32.65 -26.87 -6.82
N LYS A 534 -32.60 -25.62 -7.29
CA LYS A 534 -32.68 -25.25 -8.72
C LYS A 534 -31.46 -25.72 -9.53
N PHE A 535 -30.38 -26.12 -8.88
CA PHE A 535 -29.11 -26.50 -9.50
C PHE A 535 -28.80 -28.00 -9.32
N ALA A 536 -29.67 -28.77 -8.66
CA ALA A 536 -29.50 -30.19 -8.35
C ALA A 536 -29.61 -31.13 -9.59
#